data_41cf7cd642b5cc9ee5f92668bef959d8
#
_entry.id   41cf7cd642b5cc9ee5f92668bef959d8
#
_cell.length_a   1.000
_cell.length_b   1.000
_cell.length_c   1.000
_cell.angle_alpha   90.00
_cell.angle_beta   90.00
_cell.angle_gamma   90.00
#
_symmetry.space_group_name_H-M   'P 1'
#
loop_
_entity.id
_entity.type
_entity.pdbx_description
1 polymer ?
#
loop_
_entity_poly.entity_id
_entity_poly.type
_entity_poly.pdbx_seq_one_letter_code
_entity_poly.pdbx_strand_id
1 'polypeptide(L)'
;MAPRTLTLRAAAAEIHAAYRNRELGQPFFFIVGAGLSAPTVPLAGAIAEHCRSQVGLVDDGPAVSDPLDVYSHWFDRAYPQAADRQRYLKSLIQDKPIPNATLRLGHIVASGLLSDLVVTSNFDDFIARAFTLFGAHYVHCDHPGTVDRIDLIGREIKVVHVHGSYKFYDCRNIRDELEERARHSPSNTRTMAAFLDRALASSSPIVIGYSGWGGDVIMGALRRRLDGASLPYRLYWFAYTTQDLSSLQARCPWLTEHPDVRIVVPDGGHHAPARDLEPTSPVTAPMSVLPAHSSSRSLAGDSTYGSRS
;
A
#
# COMPACT_ATOMS: atom_id res chain seq x y z
N MET A 1 12.28 -17.94 18.91
CA MET A 1 11.30 -18.97 18.40
C MET A 1 11.37 -18.99 16.87
N ALA A 2 11.02 -20.13 16.23
CA ALA A 2 10.90 -20.12 14.76
C ALA A 2 9.68 -19.31 14.33
N PRO A 3 9.73 -18.59 13.19
CA PRO A 3 8.59 -17.87 12.66
C PRO A 3 7.40 -18.82 12.39
N ARG A 4 6.19 -18.35 12.67
CA ARG A 4 4.97 -19.10 12.38
C ARG A 4 4.57 -18.85 10.93
N THR A 5 4.99 -19.74 10.04
CA THR A 5 4.69 -19.65 8.61
C THR A 5 3.36 -20.31 8.25
N LEU A 6 2.66 -19.73 7.29
CA LEU A 6 1.42 -20.24 6.70
C LEU A 6 1.54 -20.29 5.19
N THR A 7 0.83 -21.23 4.58
CA THR A 7 0.57 -21.20 3.13
C THR A 7 -0.47 -20.10 2.81
N LEU A 8 -0.55 -19.66 1.55
CA LEU A 8 -1.58 -18.72 1.10
C LEU A 8 -2.99 -19.22 1.43
N ARG A 9 -3.25 -20.52 1.22
CA ARG A 9 -4.55 -21.14 1.49
C ARG A 9 -4.90 -21.13 2.97
N ALA A 10 -3.95 -21.46 3.83
CA ALA A 10 -4.14 -21.46 5.28
C ALA A 10 -4.39 -20.04 5.80
N ALA A 11 -3.60 -19.06 5.33
CA ALA A 11 -3.79 -17.65 5.68
C ALA A 11 -5.16 -17.14 5.24
N ALA A 12 -5.57 -17.41 4.00
CA ALA A 12 -6.90 -17.03 3.51
C ALA A 12 -8.03 -17.62 4.34
N ALA A 13 -7.92 -18.87 4.78
CA ALA A 13 -8.91 -19.53 5.63
C ALA A 13 -8.99 -18.87 7.03
N GLU A 14 -7.84 -18.56 7.66
CA GLU A 14 -7.79 -17.88 8.96
C GLU A 14 -8.36 -16.46 8.86
N ILE A 15 -7.96 -15.68 7.84
CA ILE A 15 -8.45 -14.31 7.60
C ILE A 15 -9.98 -14.32 7.37
N HIS A 16 -10.46 -15.25 6.54
CA HIS A 16 -11.89 -15.38 6.26
C HIS A 16 -12.68 -15.75 7.53
N ALA A 17 -12.17 -16.67 8.35
CA ALA A 17 -12.80 -17.06 9.60
C ALA A 17 -12.88 -15.87 10.57
N ALA A 18 -11.80 -15.10 10.74
CA ALA A 18 -11.77 -13.89 11.56
C ALA A 18 -12.77 -12.84 11.05
N TYR A 19 -12.83 -12.63 9.72
CA TYR A 19 -13.77 -11.70 9.12
C TYR A 19 -15.24 -12.10 9.33
N ARG A 20 -15.57 -13.38 9.22
CA ARG A 20 -16.94 -13.88 9.45
C ARG A 20 -17.37 -13.80 10.91
N ASN A 21 -16.45 -14.02 11.84
CA ASN A 21 -16.72 -14.08 13.26
C ASN A 21 -16.52 -12.73 13.97
N ARG A 22 -16.31 -11.64 13.21
CA ARG A 22 -16.15 -10.30 13.80
C ARG A 22 -17.46 -9.83 14.46
N GLU A 23 -17.33 -9.18 15.57
CA GLU A 23 -18.49 -8.61 16.29
C GLU A 23 -18.92 -7.30 15.64
N LEU A 24 -18.02 -6.31 15.54
CA LEU A 24 -18.27 -4.99 14.97
C LEU A 24 -17.04 -4.50 14.19
N GLY A 25 -17.28 -3.69 13.16
CA GLY A 25 -16.23 -3.05 12.38
C GLY A 25 -15.46 -3.98 11.46
N GLN A 26 -14.33 -3.49 10.96
CA GLN A 26 -13.42 -4.27 10.12
C GLN A 26 -12.29 -4.86 11.00
N PRO A 27 -12.07 -6.19 10.94
CA PRO A 27 -11.04 -6.84 11.75
C PRO A 27 -9.63 -6.52 11.27
N PHE A 28 -9.50 -6.11 10.01
CA PHE A 28 -8.21 -5.87 9.38
C PHE A 28 -8.12 -4.50 8.71
N PHE A 29 -6.88 -4.04 8.55
CA PHE A 29 -6.53 -2.99 7.61
C PHE A 29 -5.31 -3.42 6.79
N PHE A 30 -5.11 -2.81 5.62
CA PHE A 30 -3.98 -3.14 4.78
C PHE A 30 -2.80 -2.20 5.04
N ILE A 31 -1.60 -2.78 5.15
CA ILE A 31 -0.34 -2.05 5.02
C ILE A 31 0.29 -2.49 3.70
N VAL A 32 0.50 -1.53 2.80
CA VAL A 32 1.04 -1.82 1.48
C VAL A 32 2.35 -1.05 1.23
N GLY A 33 3.29 -1.71 0.57
CA GLY A 33 4.58 -1.15 0.22
C GLY A 33 4.89 -1.27 -1.27
N ALA A 34 6.12 -0.88 -1.64
CA ALA A 34 6.59 -0.75 -3.02
C ALA A 34 6.44 -2.03 -3.86
N GLY A 35 6.47 -3.21 -3.23
CA GLY A 35 6.24 -4.47 -3.91
C GLY A 35 4.86 -4.59 -4.56
N LEU A 36 3.84 -3.85 -4.08
CA LEU A 36 2.51 -3.84 -4.70
C LEU A 36 2.50 -3.06 -6.02
N SER A 37 3.40 -2.08 -6.16
CA SER A 37 3.53 -1.21 -7.35
C SER A 37 4.55 -1.72 -8.36
N ALA A 38 5.39 -2.69 -7.98
CA ALA A 38 6.36 -3.30 -8.88
C ALA A 38 5.67 -4.22 -9.91
N PRO A 39 6.19 -4.36 -11.12
CA PRO A 39 7.37 -3.67 -11.67
C PRO A 39 7.08 -2.29 -12.29
N THR A 40 5.84 -1.81 -12.21
CA THR A 40 5.41 -0.54 -12.84
C THR A 40 6.23 0.66 -12.32
N VAL A 41 6.51 0.66 -11.01
CA VAL A 41 7.46 1.59 -10.38
C VAL A 41 8.67 0.78 -9.91
N PRO A 42 9.90 1.25 -10.19
CA PRO A 42 11.11 0.58 -9.71
C PRO A 42 11.15 0.51 -8.18
N LEU A 43 11.70 -0.58 -7.65
CA LEU A 43 11.98 -0.70 -6.23
C LEU A 43 13.17 0.17 -5.81
N ALA A 44 13.28 0.45 -4.51
CA ALA A 44 14.31 1.32 -3.95
C ALA A 44 15.75 0.94 -4.38
N GLY A 45 16.07 -0.35 -4.47
CA GLY A 45 17.38 -0.80 -4.95
C GLY A 45 17.68 -0.40 -6.40
N ALA A 46 16.68 -0.48 -7.28
CA ALA A 46 16.83 -0.06 -8.68
C ALA A 46 16.95 1.47 -8.80
N ILE A 47 16.24 2.22 -7.96
CA ILE A 47 16.37 3.67 -7.87
C ILE A 47 17.77 4.06 -7.38
N ALA A 48 18.27 3.40 -6.34
CA ALA A 48 19.61 3.63 -5.82
C ALA A 48 20.70 3.38 -6.87
N GLU A 49 20.61 2.30 -7.63
CA GLU A 49 21.58 1.98 -8.69
C GLU A 49 21.52 2.99 -9.84
N HIS A 50 20.31 3.42 -10.23
CA HIS A 50 20.15 4.49 -11.21
C HIS A 50 20.81 5.79 -10.72
N CYS A 51 20.55 6.22 -9.49
CA CYS A 51 21.14 7.41 -8.89
C CYS A 51 22.67 7.31 -8.81
N ARG A 52 23.20 6.16 -8.39
CA ARG A 52 24.62 5.87 -8.36
C ARG A 52 25.28 6.06 -9.74
N SER A 53 24.64 5.55 -10.78
CA SER A 53 25.15 5.68 -12.15
C SER A 53 25.22 7.14 -12.63
N GLN A 54 24.35 8.01 -12.13
CA GLN A 54 24.35 9.44 -12.46
C GLN A 54 25.43 10.23 -11.74
N VAL A 55 25.71 9.89 -10.47
CA VAL A 55 26.72 10.60 -9.66
C VAL A 55 28.15 10.29 -10.12
N GLY A 56 28.37 9.15 -10.79
CA GLY A 56 29.68 8.73 -11.29
C GLY A 56 30.50 7.94 -10.24
N LEU A 57 31.57 7.31 -10.71
CA LEU A 57 32.38 6.33 -9.94
C LEU A 57 33.34 6.92 -8.90
N VAL A 58 33.23 8.21 -8.56
CA VAL A 58 34.19 8.89 -7.67
C VAL A 58 33.93 8.59 -6.19
N ASP A 59 32.82 7.92 -5.87
CA ASP A 59 32.43 7.66 -4.49
C ASP A 59 32.21 6.15 -4.27
N ASP A 60 32.90 5.58 -3.30
CA ASP A 60 32.78 4.15 -2.95
C ASP A 60 31.44 3.82 -2.27
N GLY A 61 30.56 4.80 -2.09
CA GLY A 61 29.27 4.64 -1.42
C GLY A 61 29.39 4.47 0.08
N PRO A 62 28.24 4.36 0.76
CA PRO A 62 28.25 4.14 2.20
C PRO A 62 28.85 2.77 2.51
N ALA A 63 29.71 2.70 3.50
CA ALA A 63 30.24 1.46 4.07
C ALA A 63 29.16 0.60 4.76
N VAL A 64 27.89 0.96 4.59
CA VAL A 64 26.73 0.44 5.32
C VAL A 64 25.94 -0.52 4.44
N SER A 65 25.55 -1.66 5.00
CA SER A 65 24.81 -2.72 4.34
C SER A 65 23.27 -2.57 4.41
N ASP A 66 22.74 -1.57 5.11
CA ASP A 66 21.29 -1.35 5.21
C ASP A 66 20.73 -0.82 3.88
N PRO A 67 19.76 -1.50 3.25
CA PRO A 67 19.20 -1.07 1.98
C PRO A 67 18.60 0.34 1.99
N LEU A 68 18.06 0.80 3.12
CA LEU A 68 17.52 2.16 3.24
C LEU A 68 18.65 3.21 3.23
N ASP A 69 19.78 2.91 3.88
CA ASP A 69 20.95 3.81 3.86
C ASP A 69 21.53 3.92 2.46
N VAL A 70 21.66 2.79 1.76
CA VAL A 70 22.14 2.78 0.36
C VAL A 70 21.21 3.59 -0.53
N TYR A 71 19.91 3.37 -0.42
CA TYR A 71 18.90 4.13 -1.18
C TYR A 71 18.97 5.62 -0.85
N SER A 72 18.96 5.99 0.44
CA SER A 72 18.94 7.38 0.89
C SER A 72 20.21 8.13 0.46
N HIS A 73 21.37 7.48 0.62
CA HIS A 73 22.68 8.06 0.23
C HIS A 73 22.71 8.42 -1.26
N TRP A 74 22.39 7.47 -2.14
CA TRP A 74 22.47 7.70 -3.58
C TRP A 74 21.37 8.64 -4.06
N PHE A 75 20.16 8.54 -3.49
CA PHE A 75 19.05 9.40 -3.86
C PHE A 75 19.28 10.85 -3.47
N ASP A 76 19.80 11.12 -2.27
CA ASP A 76 20.13 12.46 -1.82
C ASP A 76 21.30 13.06 -2.63
N ARG A 77 22.31 12.26 -2.94
CA ARG A 77 23.44 12.73 -3.77
C ARG A 77 23.05 13.08 -5.20
N ALA A 78 22.22 12.27 -5.84
CA ALA A 78 21.74 12.53 -7.19
C ALA A 78 20.75 13.71 -7.22
N TYR A 79 19.96 13.87 -6.18
CA TYR A 79 18.90 14.88 -6.08
C TYR A 79 18.90 15.54 -4.68
N PRO A 80 19.83 16.47 -4.39
CA PRO A 80 19.96 17.06 -3.05
C PRO A 80 18.72 17.84 -2.59
N GLN A 81 17.99 18.43 -3.54
CA GLN A 81 16.79 19.21 -3.22
C GLN A 81 15.56 18.32 -3.17
N ALA A 82 14.72 18.49 -2.13
CA ALA A 82 13.47 17.74 -2.01
C ALA A 82 12.55 17.87 -3.24
N ALA A 83 12.53 19.07 -3.85
CA ALA A 83 11.76 19.32 -5.07
C ALA A 83 12.29 18.52 -6.28
N ASP A 84 13.59 18.25 -6.36
CA ASP A 84 14.18 17.45 -7.42
C ASP A 84 13.86 15.96 -7.21
N ARG A 85 13.96 15.49 -5.97
CA ARG A 85 13.54 14.14 -5.59
C ARG A 85 12.05 13.90 -5.93
N GLN A 86 11.20 14.86 -5.60
CA GLN A 86 9.77 14.79 -5.93
C GLN A 86 9.54 14.75 -7.45
N ARG A 87 10.24 15.59 -8.23
CA ARG A 87 10.15 15.57 -9.71
C ARG A 87 10.59 14.23 -10.29
N TYR A 88 11.66 13.66 -9.76
CA TYR A 88 12.12 12.34 -10.19
C TYR A 88 11.07 11.25 -9.87
N LEU A 89 10.56 11.19 -8.63
CA LEU A 89 9.49 10.24 -8.27
C LEU A 89 8.25 10.43 -9.14
N LYS A 90 7.86 11.67 -9.42
CA LYS A 90 6.76 12.00 -10.31
C LYS A 90 6.97 11.43 -11.72
N SER A 91 8.18 11.52 -12.27
CA SER A 91 8.50 10.97 -13.59
C SER A 91 8.40 9.44 -13.65
N LEU A 92 8.62 8.76 -12.53
CA LEU A 92 8.49 7.30 -12.42
C LEU A 92 7.04 6.83 -12.28
N ILE A 93 6.14 7.67 -11.76
CA ILE A 93 4.80 7.29 -11.34
C ILE A 93 3.72 7.86 -12.26
N GLN A 94 3.84 9.13 -12.64
CA GLN A 94 2.85 9.83 -13.43
C GLN A 94 2.61 9.08 -14.76
N ASP A 95 1.35 8.98 -15.17
CA ASP A 95 0.91 8.35 -16.42
C ASP A 95 1.21 6.83 -16.54
N LYS A 96 1.71 6.22 -15.49
CA LYS A 96 1.88 4.76 -15.46
C LYS A 96 0.54 4.04 -15.27
N PRO A 97 0.37 2.85 -15.86
CA PRO A 97 -0.81 2.03 -15.62
C PRO A 97 -0.86 1.54 -14.17
N ILE A 98 -2.07 1.33 -13.66
CA ILE A 98 -2.26 0.74 -12.32
C ILE A 98 -1.83 -0.73 -12.37
N PRO A 99 -0.94 -1.19 -11.47
CA PRO A 99 -0.56 -2.60 -11.41
C PRO A 99 -1.74 -3.53 -11.12
N ASN A 100 -1.76 -4.72 -11.70
CA ASN A 100 -2.82 -5.70 -11.48
C ASN A 100 -3.03 -6.06 -10.01
N ALA A 101 -1.95 -6.15 -9.23
CA ALA A 101 -2.03 -6.42 -7.79
C ALA A 101 -2.77 -5.30 -7.06
N THR A 102 -2.48 -4.05 -7.41
CA THR A 102 -3.16 -2.88 -6.85
C THR A 102 -4.63 -2.81 -7.27
N LEU A 103 -4.95 -3.14 -8.53
CA LEU A 103 -6.35 -3.22 -8.98
C LEU A 103 -7.13 -4.28 -8.19
N ARG A 104 -6.55 -5.47 -7.97
CA ARG A 104 -7.20 -6.54 -7.19
C ARG A 104 -7.44 -6.13 -5.75
N LEU A 105 -6.43 -5.51 -5.10
CA LEU A 105 -6.60 -4.98 -3.75
C LEU A 105 -7.67 -3.88 -3.70
N GLY A 106 -7.63 -2.95 -4.66
CA GLY A 106 -8.62 -1.89 -4.79
C GLY A 106 -10.04 -2.45 -4.93
N HIS A 107 -10.24 -3.50 -5.72
CA HIS A 107 -11.53 -4.17 -5.87
C HIS A 107 -12.00 -4.81 -4.56
N ILE A 108 -11.13 -5.51 -3.83
CA ILE A 108 -11.46 -6.13 -2.54
C ILE A 108 -11.97 -5.08 -1.55
N VAL A 109 -11.22 -3.99 -1.40
CA VAL A 109 -11.56 -2.91 -0.46
C VAL A 109 -12.82 -2.14 -0.92
N ALA A 110 -12.92 -1.81 -2.21
CA ALA A 110 -14.09 -1.12 -2.78
C ALA A 110 -15.38 -1.93 -2.65
N SER A 111 -15.27 -3.26 -2.61
CA SER A 111 -16.40 -4.17 -2.35
C SER A 111 -16.78 -4.26 -0.87
N GLY A 112 -16.18 -3.50 0.03
CA GLY A 112 -16.43 -3.52 1.47
C GLY A 112 -15.91 -4.79 2.16
N LEU A 113 -15.02 -5.54 1.52
CA LEU A 113 -14.47 -6.78 2.05
C LEU A 113 -13.18 -6.52 2.82
N LEU A 114 -13.04 -7.17 3.98
CA LEU A 114 -11.89 -7.25 4.86
C LEU A 114 -11.47 -5.94 5.53
N SER A 115 -11.55 -4.81 4.86
CA SER A 115 -11.02 -3.54 5.34
C SER A 115 -11.66 -2.35 4.64
N ASP A 116 -11.66 -1.22 5.32
CA ASP A 116 -11.95 0.11 4.80
C ASP A 116 -10.75 1.06 4.94
N LEU A 117 -9.60 0.55 5.41
CA LEU A 117 -8.39 1.34 5.61
C LEU A 117 -7.20 0.70 4.87
N VAL A 118 -6.54 1.51 4.03
CA VAL A 118 -5.26 1.19 3.40
C VAL A 118 -4.20 2.20 3.86
N VAL A 119 -3.19 1.71 4.54
CA VAL A 119 -1.99 2.47 4.93
C VAL A 119 -0.90 2.13 3.95
N THR A 120 -0.23 3.11 3.38
CA THR A 120 0.84 2.87 2.42
C THR A 120 2.10 3.67 2.72
N SER A 121 3.25 3.02 2.55
CA SER A 121 4.56 3.67 2.51
C SER A 121 4.92 4.17 1.10
N ASN A 122 4.13 3.84 0.08
CA ASN A 122 4.38 4.23 -1.29
C ASN A 122 4.07 5.70 -1.52
N PHE A 123 4.80 6.29 -2.47
CA PHE A 123 4.54 7.65 -2.93
C PHE A 123 3.53 7.72 -4.08
N ASP A 124 3.21 6.57 -4.71
CA ASP A 124 2.28 6.49 -5.84
C ASP A 124 0.81 6.57 -5.40
N ASP A 125 -0.05 6.96 -6.34
CA ASP A 125 -1.49 7.10 -6.15
C ASP A 125 -2.31 5.95 -6.75
N PHE A 126 -1.68 4.81 -7.03
CA PHE A 126 -2.34 3.72 -7.76
C PHE A 126 -3.55 3.15 -7.03
N ILE A 127 -3.50 3.03 -5.69
CA ILE A 127 -4.65 2.53 -4.92
C ILE A 127 -5.82 3.53 -4.97
N ALA A 128 -5.54 4.83 -4.89
CA ALA A 128 -6.55 5.89 -5.02
C ALA A 128 -7.16 5.90 -6.42
N ARG A 129 -6.33 5.75 -7.46
CA ARG A 129 -6.80 5.61 -8.86
C ARG A 129 -7.64 4.35 -9.05
N ALA A 130 -7.27 3.23 -8.41
CA ALA A 130 -8.06 2.01 -8.45
C ALA A 130 -9.46 2.23 -7.83
N PHE A 131 -9.56 2.91 -6.69
CA PHE A 131 -10.86 3.25 -6.09
C PHE A 131 -11.70 4.13 -7.01
N THR A 132 -11.09 5.15 -7.62
CA THR A 132 -11.78 6.00 -8.61
C THR A 132 -12.30 5.17 -9.78
N LEU A 133 -11.51 4.22 -10.29
CA LEU A 133 -11.92 3.34 -11.39
C LEU A 133 -13.12 2.45 -11.01
N PHE A 134 -13.21 2.03 -9.75
CA PHE A 134 -14.34 1.25 -9.24
C PHE A 134 -15.53 2.11 -8.77
N GLY A 135 -15.47 3.42 -8.94
CA GLY A 135 -16.52 4.35 -8.50
C GLY A 135 -16.67 4.43 -6.97
N ALA A 136 -15.66 4.02 -6.23
CA ALA A 136 -15.69 4.06 -4.78
C ALA A 136 -15.31 5.45 -4.25
N HIS A 137 -16.07 5.92 -3.25
CA HIS A 137 -15.72 7.14 -2.51
C HIS A 137 -14.68 6.80 -1.43
N TYR A 138 -13.68 7.67 -1.27
CA TYR A 138 -12.62 7.47 -0.28
C TYR A 138 -12.08 8.80 0.26
N VAL A 139 -11.56 8.74 1.48
CA VAL A 139 -10.79 9.82 2.10
C VAL A 139 -9.31 9.57 1.83
N HIS A 140 -8.60 10.58 1.36
CA HIS A 140 -7.17 10.52 1.09
C HIS A 140 -6.41 11.40 2.07
N CYS A 141 -5.43 10.84 2.77
CA CYS A 141 -4.55 11.55 3.68
C CYS A 141 -3.09 11.25 3.34
N ASP A 142 -2.31 12.28 3.09
CA ASP A 142 -0.88 12.19 2.81
C ASP A 142 -0.02 13.17 3.66
N HIS A 143 -0.65 13.81 4.66
CA HIS A 143 0.03 14.75 5.53
C HIS A 143 -0.34 14.55 7.01
N PRO A 144 0.64 14.62 7.95
CA PRO A 144 0.38 14.44 9.39
C PRO A 144 -0.65 15.41 9.96
N GLY A 145 -0.69 16.64 9.44
CA GLY A 145 -1.64 17.67 9.91
C GLY A 145 -3.10 17.37 9.64
N THR A 146 -3.39 16.35 8.82
CA THR A 146 -4.77 15.92 8.50
C THR A 146 -5.10 14.55 9.04
N VAL A 147 -4.12 13.78 9.49
CA VAL A 147 -4.29 12.39 9.88
C VAL A 147 -5.14 12.20 11.14
N ASP A 148 -5.16 13.17 12.05
CA ASP A 148 -5.98 13.14 13.25
C ASP A 148 -7.50 13.33 12.97
N ARG A 149 -7.83 13.81 11.76
CA ARG A 149 -9.22 13.98 11.30
C ARG A 149 -9.80 12.71 10.68
N ILE A 150 -9.00 11.67 10.51
CA ILE A 150 -9.46 10.39 9.98
C ILE A 150 -10.28 9.66 11.03
N ASP A 151 -11.54 9.44 10.73
CA ASP A 151 -12.44 8.62 11.53
C ASP A 151 -12.18 7.12 11.23
N LEU A 152 -11.62 6.40 12.21
CA LEU A 152 -11.36 4.96 12.10
C LEU A 152 -12.62 4.10 12.28
N ILE A 153 -13.71 4.67 12.80
CA ILE A 153 -14.98 3.97 13.05
C ILE A 153 -15.92 4.09 11.84
N GLY A 154 -15.82 5.20 11.11
CA GLY A 154 -16.61 5.45 9.91
C GLY A 154 -16.38 4.40 8.82
N ARG A 155 -17.43 4.12 8.03
CA ARG A 155 -17.40 3.11 6.96
C ARG A 155 -16.80 3.60 5.64
N GLU A 156 -16.34 4.82 5.61
CA GLU A 156 -15.69 5.39 4.43
C GLU A 156 -14.36 4.71 4.19
N ILE A 157 -14.01 4.48 2.93
CA ILE A 157 -12.69 3.96 2.58
C ILE A 157 -11.64 5.05 2.83
N LYS A 158 -10.53 4.69 3.46
CA LYS A 158 -9.44 5.59 3.82
C LYS A 158 -8.13 5.12 3.19
N VAL A 159 -7.41 6.05 2.56
CA VAL A 159 -6.03 5.83 2.08
C VAL A 159 -5.12 6.79 2.81
N VAL A 160 -4.12 6.25 3.51
CA VAL A 160 -3.16 7.04 4.29
C VAL A 160 -1.74 6.77 3.81
N HIS A 161 -1.12 7.78 3.22
CA HIS A 161 0.30 7.77 2.84
C HIS A 161 1.14 8.26 4.01
N VAL A 162 1.81 7.35 4.70
CA VAL A 162 2.54 7.72 5.92
C VAL A 162 3.76 8.60 5.66
N HIS A 163 4.31 8.55 4.45
CA HIS A 163 5.47 9.34 4.02
C HIS A 163 5.12 10.48 3.06
N GLY A 164 3.82 10.69 2.80
CA GLY A 164 3.35 11.63 1.78
C GLY A 164 3.23 10.98 0.40
N SER A 165 2.85 11.79 -0.59
CA SER A 165 2.67 11.34 -1.97
C SER A 165 3.55 12.13 -2.94
N TYR A 166 3.81 11.57 -4.13
CA TYR A 166 4.59 12.23 -5.18
C TYR A 166 3.96 13.54 -5.68
N LYS A 167 2.71 13.80 -5.32
CA LYS A 167 1.99 15.03 -5.71
C LYS A 167 2.53 16.28 -5.03
N PHE A 168 3.18 16.10 -3.87
CA PHE A 168 3.72 17.18 -3.06
C PHE A 168 5.23 17.01 -2.83
N TYR A 169 5.96 18.11 -2.77
CA TYR A 169 7.41 18.11 -2.55
C TYR A 169 7.82 17.85 -1.09
N ASP A 170 6.88 17.83 -0.16
CA ASP A 170 7.12 17.51 1.25
C ASP A 170 7.00 16.01 1.56
N CYS A 171 6.94 15.16 0.54
CA CYS A 171 7.01 13.72 0.73
C CYS A 171 8.37 13.32 1.32
N ARG A 172 8.34 12.50 2.37
CA ARG A 172 9.54 12.06 3.10
C ARG A 172 10.10 10.81 2.45
N ASN A 173 11.27 10.90 1.85
CA ASN A 173 11.79 9.85 0.97
C ASN A 173 13.25 9.46 1.20
N ILE A 174 13.93 10.06 2.15
CA ILE A 174 15.26 9.65 2.63
C ILE A 174 15.24 9.39 4.14
N ARG A 175 16.24 8.63 4.66
CA ARG A 175 16.25 8.12 6.04
C ARG A 175 15.98 9.22 7.09
N ASP A 176 16.70 10.31 7.08
CA ASP A 176 16.56 11.36 8.10
C ASP A 176 15.14 11.93 8.14
N GLU A 177 14.53 12.12 6.97
CA GLU A 177 13.16 12.60 6.84
C GLU A 177 12.14 11.56 7.32
N LEU A 178 12.40 10.26 7.06
CA LEU A 178 11.55 9.15 7.53
C LEU A 178 11.63 8.99 9.04
N GLU A 179 12.82 9.08 9.62
CA GLU A 179 13.03 9.02 11.08
C GLU A 179 12.41 10.21 11.80
N GLU A 180 12.50 11.41 11.22
CA GLU A 180 11.80 12.58 11.74
C GLU A 180 10.28 12.34 11.79
N ARG A 181 9.70 11.77 10.74
CA ARG A 181 8.28 11.43 10.66
C ARG A 181 7.88 10.32 11.66
N ALA A 182 8.80 9.42 11.96
CA ALA A 182 8.58 8.31 12.89
C ALA A 182 8.64 8.73 14.37
N ARG A 183 9.15 9.92 14.68
CA ARG A 183 9.26 10.40 16.07
C ARG A 183 7.89 10.40 16.73
N HIS A 184 7.80 9.61 17.79
CA HIS A 184 6.58 9.48 18.58
C HIS A 184 6.64 10.42 19.79
N SER A 185 5.56 11.15 20.04
CA SER A 185 5.36 11.92 21.26
C SER A 185 4.01 11.52 21.88
N PRO A 186 3.96 11.01 23.09
CA PRO A 186 2.71 10.62 23.74
C PRO A 186 1.70 11.77 23.87
N SER A 187 2.19 13.00 23.95
CA SER A 187 1.35 14.21 24.07
C SER A 187 0.86 14.75 22.72
N ASN A 188 1.40 14.29 21.58
CA ASN A 188 1.02 14.75 20.26
C ASN A 188 0.24 13.68 19.49
N THR A 189 -1.07 13.81 19.47
CA THR A 189 -1.98 12.90 18.75
C THR A 189 -2.06 13.16 17.25
N ARG A 190 -1.47 14.28 16.76
CA ARG A 190 -1.50 14.71 15.35
C ARG A 190 -0.29 14.22 14.56
N THR A 191 0.11 12.97 14.80
CA THR A 191 1.24 12.36 14.11
C THR A 191 0.81 11.07 13.42
N MET A 192 1.54 10.67 12.37
CA MET A 192 1.35 9.37 11.72
C MET A 192 1.56 8.21 12.71
N ALA A 193 2.52 8.36 13.64
CA ALA A 193 2.74 7.37 14.68
C ALA A 193 1.51 7.18 15.57
N ALA A 194 0.91 8.28 16.07
CA ALA A 194 -0.29 8.22 16.88
C ALA A 194 -1.52 7.68 16.12
N PHE A 195 -1.64 7.99 14.84
CA PHE A 195 -2.67 7.42 13.99
C PHE A 195 -2.52 5.90 13.87
N LEU A 196 -1.31 5.41 13.59
CA LEU A 196 -1.02 3.97 13.49
C LEU A 196 -1.25 3.25 14.82
N ASP A 197 -0.89 3.86 15.95
CA ASP A 197 -1.16 3.30 17.27
C ASP A 197 -2.67 3.11 17.50
N ARG A 198 -3.52 4.08 17.08
CA ARG A 198 -4.99 3.94 17.13
C ARG A 198 -5.52 2.86 16.20
N ALA A 199 -5.02 2.80 14.95
CA ALA A 199 -5.42 1.77 13.99
C ALA A 199 -5.09 0.36 14.50
N LEU A 200 -3.87 0.16 15.04
CA LEU A 200 -3.42 -1.09 15.62
C LEU A 200 -4.16 -1.48 16.91
N ALA A 201 -4.78 -0.51 17.60
CA ALA A 201 -5.60 -0.79 18.78
C ALA A 201 -6.98 -1.35 18.39
N SER A 202 -7.53 -0.99 17.24
CA SER A 202 -8.88 -1.37 16.81
C SER A 202 -8.92 -2.52 15.80
N SER A 203 -7.87 -2.70 15.00
CA SER A 203 -7.78 -3.70 13.93
C SER A 203 -6.37 -4.21 13.74
N SER A 204 -6.20 -5.30 13.01
CA SER A 204 -4.89 -5.92 12.79
C SER A 204 -4.44 -5.79 11.34
N PRO A 205 -3.14 -5.64 11.05
CA PRO A 205 -2.68 -5.40 9.70
C PRO A 205 -2.55 -6.69 8.87
N ILE A 206 -2.89 -6.57 7.58
CA ILE A 206 -2.48 -7.46 6.50
C ILE A 206 -1.43 -6.70 5.69
N VAL A 207 -0.18 -7.18 5.72
CA VAL A 207 0.98 -6.49 5.15
C VAL A 207 1.35 -7.13 3.81
N ILE A 208 1.36 -6.32 2.74
CA ILE A 208 1.64 -6.78 1.37
C ILE A 208 2.65 -5.85 0.70
N GLY A 209 3.73 -6.43 0.17
CA GLY A 209 4.72 -5.67 -0.62
C GLY A 209 5.54 -4.66 0.18
N TYR A 210 5.51 -4.73 1.50
CA TYR A 210 6.28 -3.87 2.39
C TYR A 210 7.47 -4.64 2.97
N SER A 211 8.66 -4.05 2.90
CA SER A 211 9.91 -4.73 3.30
C SER A 211 10.24 -4.61 4.78
N GLY A 212 9.61 -3.69 5.52
CA GLY A 212 9.86 -3.50 6.94
C GLY A 212 11.22 -2.84 7.23
N TRP A 213 11.41 -1.61 6.77
CA TRP A 213 12.64 -0.87 7.05
C TRP A 213 12.73 -0.42 8.50
N GLY A 214 13.91 -0.55 9.12
CA GLY A 214 14.18 -0.02 10.44
C GLY A 214 14.08 1.52 10.45
N GLY A 215 13.56 2.08 11.56
CA GLY A 215 13.33 3.54 11.66
C GLY A 215 12.06 4.06 10.97
N ASP A 216 11.35 3.23 10.19
CA ASP A 216 10.07 3.60 9.60
C ASP A 216 8.97 3.73 10.67
N VAL A 217 8.07 4.68 10.47
CA VAL A 217 6.93 4.94 11.37
C VAL A 217 6.01 3.72 11.52
N ILE A 218 5.83 2.92 10.47
CA ILE A 218 5.04 1.68 10.50
C ILE A 218 5.70 0.66 11.43
N MET A 219 7.01 0.41 11.24
CA MET A 219 7.74 -0.55 12.08
C MET A 219 7.83 -0.10 13.53
N GLY A 220 7.97 1.22 13.77
CA GLY A 220 7.94 1.81 15.11
C GLY A 220 6.59 1.59 15.80
N ALA A 221 5.47 1.78 15.10
CA ALA A 221 4.14 1.56 15.63
C ALA A 221 3.86 0.07 15.91
N LEU A 222 4.24 -0.82 14.96
CA LEU A 222 4.13 -2.27 15.15
C LEU A 222 4.91 -2.73 16.38
N ARG A 223 6.14 -2.25 16.54
CA ARG A 223 6.98 -2.63 17.69
C ARG A 223 6.36 -2.18 18.99
N ARG A 224 5.94 -0.90 19.11
CA ARG A 224 5.27 -0.41 20.33
C ARG A 224 4.02 -1.23 20.67
N ARG A 225 3.22 -1.58 19.64
CA ARG A 225 2.00 -2.35 19.84
C ARG A 225 2.30 -3.77 20.32
N LEU A 226 3.21 -4.47 19.67
CA LEU A 226 3.54 -5.86 19.98
C LEU A 226 4.32 -6.01 21.31
N ASP A 227 5.17 -5.03 21.67
CA ASP A 227 5.86 -5.01 22.96
C ASP A 227 4.91 -4.69 24.12
N GLY A 228 3.86 -3.89 23.89
CA GLY A 228 2.99 -3.36 24.95
C GLY A 228 1.64 -4.05 25.11
N ALA A 229 1.08 -4.63 24.05
CA ALA A 229 -0.24 -5.27 24.07
C ALA A 229 -0.46 -6.17 22.87
N SER A 230 -1.39 -7.13 22.99
CA SER A 230 -1.82 -8.00 21.88
C SER A 230 -2.57 -7.21 20.82
N LEU A 231 -2.53 -7.71 19.58
CA LEU A 231 -3.40 -7.25 18.50
C LEU A 231 -4.82 -7.81 18.68
N PRO A 232 -5.89 -7.10 18.25
CA PRO A 232 -7.26 -7.62 18.28
C PRO A 232 -7.42 -8.93 17.52
N TYR A 233 -6.71 -9.04 16.39
CA TYR A 233 -6.59 -10.23 15.55
C TYR A 233 -5.11 -10.49 15.29
N ARG A 234 -4.79 -11.48 14.44
CA ARG A 234 -3.42 -11.75 14.05
C ARG A 234 -2.95 -10.81 12.95
N LEU A 235 -1.68 -10.47 12.96
CA LEU A 235 -0.99 -9.80 11.86
C LEU A 235 -0.59 -10.86 10.81
N TYR A 236 -0.89 -10.58 9.53
CA TYR A 236 -0.46 -11.40 8.41
C TYR A 236 0.52 -10.64 7.55
N TRP A 237 1.74 -11.16 7.46
CA TRP A 237 2.82 -10.57 6.65
C TRP A 237 3.11 -11.45 5.45
N PHE A 238 2.83 -10.94 4.25
CA PHE A 238 3.04 -11.67 3.01
C PHE A 238 4.47 -11.44 2.51
N ALA A 239 5.30 -12.48 2.54
CA ALA A 239 6.60 -12.55 1.90
C ALA A 239 6.46 -13.14 0.49
N TYR A 240 7.10 -12.51 -0.51
CA TYR A 240 7.03 -13.03 -1.88
C TYR A 240 7.93 -14.23 -2.11
N THR A 241 9.06 -14.27 -1.41
CA THR A 241 10.06 -15.32 -1.53
C THR A 241 10.56 -15.77 -0.15
N THR A 242 11.21 -16.92 -0.10
CA THR A 242 11.93 -17.37 1.09
C THR A 242 13.10 -16.45 1.45
N GLN A 243 13.70 -15.79 0.46
CA GLN A 243 14.74 -14.78 0.67
C GLN A 243 14.20 -13.54 1.38
N ASP A 244 12.99 -13.09 1.04
CA ASP A 244 12.32 -11.96 1.73
C ASP A 244 12.05 -12.30 3.19
N LEU A 245 11.59 -13.52 3.47
CA LEU A 245 11.39 -14.02 4.83
C LEU A 245 12.71 -14.02 5.60
N SER A 246 13.80 -14.58 5.03
CA SER A 246 15.10 -14.63 5.68
C SER A 246 15.65 -13.23 5.98
N SER A 247 15.46 -12.31 5.05
CA SER A 247 15.86 -10.91 5.19
C SER A 247 15.04 -10.19 6.28
N LEU A 248 13.74 -10.39 6.32
CA LEU A 248 12.86 -9.84 7.37
C LEU A 248 13.22 -10.42 8.74
N GLN A 249 13.46 -11.73 8.82
CA GLN A 249 13.82 -12.41 10.05
C GLN A 249 15.16 -11.92 10.61
N ALA A 250 16.15 -11.69 9.74
CA ALA A 250 17.45 -11.16 10.15
C ALA A 250 17.34 -9.72 10.71
N ARG A 251 16.50 -8.87 10.11
CA ARG A 251 16.33 -7.48 10.54
C ARG A 251 15.37 -7.31 11.71
N CYS A 252 14.30 -8.10 11.74
CA CYS A 252 13.19 -7.91 12.67
C CYS A 252 12.78 -9.23 13.35
N PRO A 253 13.68 -9.89 14.12
CA PRO A 253 13.35 -11.13 14.81
C PRO A 253 12.21 -10.93 15.81
N TRP A 254 12.12 -9.75 16.45
CA TRP A 254 11.04 -9.38 17.37
C TRP A 254 9.65 -9.45 16.73
N LEU A 255 9.55 -9.20 15.41
CA LEU A 255 8.30 -9.28 14.64
C LEU A 255 8.03 -10.74 14.23
N THR A 256 9.01 -11.39 13.59
CA THR A 256 8.81 -12.70 12.97
C THR A 256 8.59 -13.83 13.99
N GLU A 257 9.10 -13.66 15.20
CA GLU A 257 8.94 -14.62 16.31
C GLU A 257 7.74 -14.35 17.21
N HIS A 258 7.06 -13.21 17.01
CA HIS A 258 5.93 -12.81 17.85
C HIS A 258 4.71 -13.77 17.69
N PRO A 259 4.03 -14.18 18.78
CA PRO A 259 2.93 -15.14 18.73
C PRO A 259 1.72 -14.66 17.91
N ASP A 260 1.47 -13.36 17.81
CA ASP A 260 0.37 -12.78 17.04
C ASP A 260 0.70 -12.59 15.56
N VAL A 261 1.93 -12.86 15.13
CA VAL A 261 2.36 -12.68 13.75
C VAL A 261 2.32 -14.01 12.98
N ARG A 262 1.84 -13.95 11.75
CA ARG A 262 1.84 -15.02 10.77
C ARG A 262 2.57 -14.57 9.52
N ILE A 263 3.62 -15.28 9.17
CA ILE A 263 4.33 -15.02 7.92
C ILE A 263 3.72 -15.90 6.84
N VAL A 264 3.17 -15.29 5.80
CA VAL A 264 2.55 -16.00 4.70
C VAL A 264 3.55 -16.13 3.57
N VAL A 265 3.85 -17.37 3.18
CA VAL A 265 4.79 -17.68 2.11
C VAL A 265 4.04 -18.43 1.01
N PRO A 266 4.28 -18.11 -0.28
CA PRO A 266 3.68 -18.85 -1.39
C PRO A 266 4.00 -20.34 -1.35
N ASP A 267 3.03 -21.17 -1.71
CA ASP A 267 3.27 -22.60 -1.88
C ASP A 267 4.25 -22.85 -3.02
N GLY A 268 5.35 -23.56 -2.77
CA GLY A 268 6.28 -24.02 -3.80
C GLY A 268 7.57 -23.23 -4.01
N GLY A 269 7.91 -22.24 -3.20
CA GLY A 269 9.27 -21.66 -3.10
C GLY A 269 9.90 -21.05 -4.36
N HIS A 270 9.22 -21.06 -5.50
CA HIS A 270 9.70 -20.56 -6.78
C HIS A 270 8.57 -19.82 -7.53
N HIS A 271 8.31 -18.58 -7.16
CA HIS A 271 7.88 -17.66 -8.20
C HIS A 271 9.15 -17.06 -8.80
N ALA A 272 9.53 -17.56 -9.96
CA ALA A 272 10.38 -16.82 -10.87
C ALA A 272 9.82 -15.40 -10.99
N PRO A 273 10.66 -14.36 -11.07
CA PRO A 273 10.18 -13.03 -11.42
C PRO A 273 9.32 -13.20 -12.65
N ALA A 274 8.22 -12.46 -12.73
CA ALA A 274 7.29 -12.49 -13.87
C ALA A 274 8.02 -12.01 -15.15
N ARG A 275 8.90 -12.85 -15.65
CA ARG A 275 9.42 -12.86 -17.00
C ARG A 275 8.58 -13.89 -17.73
N ASP A 276 7.92 -13.43 -18.78
CA ASP A 276 7.24 -14.26 -19.78
C ASP A 276 5.89 -14.86 -19.36
N LEU A 277 4.91 -13.98 -19.05
CA LEU A 277 3.56 -14.22 -19.50
C LEU A 277 3.41 -13.53 -20.85
N GLU A 278 3.93 -14.15 -21.91
CA GLU A 278 3.43 -13.92 -23.25
C GLU A 278 1.91 -14.08 -23.23
N PRO A 279 1.16 -13.21 -23.90
CA PRO A 279 -0.29 -13.33 -23.96
C PRO A 279 -0.61 -14.60 -24.77
N THR A 280 -0.86 -15.70 -24.08
CA THR A 280 -1.53 -16.83 -24.69
C THR A 280 -2.88 -16.34 -25.20
N SER A 281 -3.10 -16.57 -26.48
CA SER A 281 -4.22 -16.22 -27.35
C SER A 281 -5.55 -15.96 -26.68
N PRO A 282 -6.35 -15.01 -27.18
CA PRO A 282 -7.65 -14.68 -26.60
C PRO A 282 -8.57 -15.88 -26.67
N VAL A 283 -8.99 -16.37 -25.53
CA VAL A 283 -10.17 -17.24 -25.44
C VAL A 283 -11.37 -16.40 -25.85
N THR A 284 -11.76 -16.53 -27.11
CA THR A 284 -13.05 -16.04 -27.62
C THR A 284 -14.17 -16.78 -26.91
N ALA A 285 -14.69 -16.20 -25.86
CA ALA A 285 -16.03 -16.57 -25.35
C ALA A 285 -17.06 -15.91 -26.27
N PRO A 286 -18.08 -16.63 -26.76
CA PRO A 286 -19.10 -16.04 -27.59
C PRO A 286 -19.96 -15.07 -26.75
N MET A 287 -19.94 -13.79 -27.12
CA MET A 287 -20.92 -12.81 -26.64
C MET A 287 -22.29 -13.24 -27.15
N SER A 288 -23.14 -13.72 -26.25
CA SER A 288 -24.56 -13.84 -26.51
C SER A 288 -25.17 -12.42 -26.58
N VAL A 289 -25.54 -12.06 -27.80
CA VAL A 289 -26.27 -10.83 -28.12
C VAL A 289 -27.65 -10.90 -27.51
N LEU A 290 -27.92 -10.04 -26.52
CA LEU A 290 -29.28 -9.80 -26.09
C LEU A 290 -30.01 -8.93 -27.14
N PRO A 291 -31.27 -9.27 -27.50
CA PRO A 291 -31.99 -8.53 -28.54
C PRO A 291 -32.36 -7.13 -28.07
N ALA A 292 -32.12 -6.16 -28.92
CA ALA A 292 -32.55 -4.78 -28.73
C ALA A 292 -34.09 -4.69 -28.82
N HIS A 293 -34.73 -4.27 -27.74
CA HIS A 293 -36.13 -3.83 -27.76
C HIS A 293 -36.22 -2.47 -28.48
N SER A 294 -36.69 -2.49 -29.70
CA SER A 294 -37.15 -1.33 -30.44
C SER A 294 -38.54 -0.93 -29.92
N SER A 295 -38.65 0.18 -29.24
CA SER A 295 -39.89 0.89 -29.05
C SER A 295 -39.83 2.26 -29.74
N SER A 296 -40.28 2.27 -30.98
CA SER A 296 -40.67 3.46 -31.70
C SER A 296 -41.94 4.05 -31.06
N ARG A 297 -41.84 5.22 -30.45
CA ARG A 297 -43.00 6.09 -30.25
C ARG A 297 -42.81 7.38 -31.06
N SER A 298 -43.63 7.48 -32.08
CA SER A 298 -43.91 8.67 -32.86
C SER A 298 -44.42 9.80 -31.95
N LEU A 299 -43.81 10.95 -32.02
CA LEU A 299 -44.39 12.24 -31.60
C LEU A 299 -44.88 12.92 -32.82
N ALA A 300 -46.20 12.85 -33.03
CA ALA A 300 -46.94 13.81 -33.85
C ALA A 300 -47.22 15.04 -33.00
N GLY A 301 -47.06 16.20 -33.63
CA GLY A 301 -47.14 17.51 -33.02
C GLY A 301 -48.51 17.93 -32.53
N ASP A 302 -48.51 18.96 -31.76
CA ASP A 302 -49.42 20.09 -32.02
C ASP A 302 -48.90 21.37 -31.35
N SER A 303 -48.84 22.39 -32.18
CA SER A 303 -48.59 23.77 -31.83
C SER A 303 -49.92 24.43 -31.41
N THR A 304 -49.97 25.15 -30.29
CA THR A 304 -50.83 26.31 -30.19
C THR A 304 -50.25 27.37 -29.26
N TYR A 305 -50.08 28.51 -29.83
CA TYR A 305 -49.85 29.81 -29.21
C TYR A 305 -50.97 30.18 -28.21
N GLY A 306 -50.64 30.87 -27.15
CA GLY A 306 -51.56 31.53 -26.24
C GLY A 306 -50.85 32.54 -25.34
N SER A 307 -50.72 33.76 -25.84
CA SER A 307 -50.38 34.99 -25.11
C SER A 307 -51.54 35.44 -24.20
N ARG A 308 -51.23 36.01 -23.05
CA ARG A 308 -51.84 37.14 -22.26
C ARG A 308 -51.63 36.84 -20.76
N SER A 309 -51.20 37.75 -20.10
CA SER A 309 -51.14 39.06 -19.52
C SER A 309 -50.34 38.97 -18.23
#